data_2e331872e09c3d6b74cd7f4e2c59704d
#
_entry.id   2e331872e09c3d6b74cd7f4e2c59704d
#
_cell.length_a   1.000
_cell.length_b   1.000
_cell.length_c   1.000
_cell.angle_alpha   90.00
_cell.angle_beta   90.00
_cell.angle_gamma   90.00
#
_symmetry.space_group_name_H-M   'P 1'
#
loop_
_entity.id
_entity.type
_entity.pdbx_description
1 polymer ?
#
loop_
_entity_poly.entity_id
_entity_poly.type
_entity_poly.pdbx_seq_one_letter_code
_entity_poly.pdbx_strand_id
1 'polypeptide(L)'
;MLNLKAPLFYLIVILLTVSSCSSFSTEDTDVPADLIPRDKMIVILADMQITEAFLDDLRKTGIRTNDSSLLYFQKVFKKNQVSPLEFENSLLYYKKNLEQMDLIYTDVVTRLNELKAKNDEVLLQMKTDSLRLDSLKLIDSFIDSLSFTSDSLFVHDSLALDSIINHHFGNKSN
;
A
#
# COMPACT_ATOMS: atom_id res chain seq x y z
N MET A 1 3.51 -58.76 35.45
CA MET A 1 3.32 -57.57 36.32
C MET A 1 3.36 -56.35 35.44
N LEU A 2 2.24 -55.80 35.10
CA LEU A 2 2.13 -54.63 34.22
C LEU A 2 2.68 -53.43 34.98
N ASN A 3 3.69 -52.74 34.40
CA ASN A 3 4.29 -51.56 35.02
C ASN A 3 3.26 -50.40 35.04
N LEU A 4 2.48 -50.33 36.10
CA LEU A 4 1.42 -49.34 36.31
C LEU A 4 1.99 -47.89 36.42
N LYS A 5 3.31 -47.76 36.54
CA LYS A 5 4.01 -46.45 36.65
C LYS A 5 4.09 -45.70 35.33
N ALA A 6 4.14 -46.41 34.19
CA ALA A 6 4.23 -45.78 32.88
C ALA A 6 2.91 -45.06 32.47
N PRO A 7 1.71 -45.67 32.58
CA PRO A 7 0.47 -44.95 32.23
C PRO A 7 0.19 -43.76 33.17
N LEU A 8 0.57 -43.87 34.44
CA LEU A 8 0.43 -42.75 35.39
C LEU A 8 1.31 -41.56 35.02
N PHE A 9 2.54 -41.80 34.56
CA PHE A 9 3.46 -40.76 34.11
C PHE A 9 2.91 -40.06 32.87
N TYR A 10 2.40 -40.77 31.87
CA TYR A 10 1.77 -40.16 30.68
C TYR A 10 0.53 -39.33 31.04
N LEU A 11 -0.27 -39.79 32.00
CA LEU A 11 -1.45 -39.07 32.44
C LEU A 11 -1.10 -37.75 33.14
N ILE A 12 -0.03 -37.73 33.93
CA ILE A 12 0.51 -36.50 34.57
C ILE A 12 1.06 -35.53 33.52
N VAL A 13 1.79 -35.99 32.52
CA VAL A 13 2.32 -35.15 31.43
C VAL A 13 1.19 -34.54 30.63
N ILE A 14 0.15 -35.29 30.27
CA ILE A 14 -1.05 -34.78 29.59
C ILE A 14 -1.78 -33.76 30.45
N LEU A 15 -1.91 -33.98 31.75
CA LEU A 15 -2.57 -33.05 32.66
C LEU A 15 -1.80 -31.70 32.78
N LEU A 16 -0.47 -31.74 32.77
CA LEU A 16 0.38 -30.55 32.80
C LEU A 16 0.35 -29.74 31.48
N THR A 17 0.16 -30.41 30.34
CA THR A 17 0.07 -29.70 29.03
C THR A 17 -1.27 -28.94 28.86
N VAL A 18 -2.34 -29.41 29.49
CA VAL A 18 -3.66 -28.76 29.40
C VAL A 18 -3.77 -27.52 30.30
N SER A 19 -2.93 -27.42 31.35
CA SER A 19 -2.98 -26.30 32.30
C SER A 19 -2.28 -25.02 31.81
N SER A 20 -1.63 -25.06 30.63
CA SER A 20 -0.85 -23.91 30.11
C SER A 20 -1.67 -22.84 29.37
N CYS A 21 -3.00 -22.99 29.30
CA CYS A 21 -3.85 -22.09 28.51
C CYS A 21 -4.86 -21.36 29.39
N SER A 22 -4.41 -20.71 30.47
CA SER A 22 -5.29 -19.81 31.22
C SER A 22 -4.53 -18.73 31.95
N SER A 23 -4.42 -17.59 31.32
CA SER A 23 -4.43 -16.27 31.99
C SER A 23 -4.47 -15.18 30.92
N PHE A 24 -5.56 -15.13 30.14
CA PHE A 24 -5.95 -13.88 29.55
C PHE A 24 -6.83 -13.18 30.60
N SER A 25 -6.18 -12.49 31.52
CA SER A 25 -6.87 -11.59 32.44
C SER A 25 -7.44 -10.44 31.61
N THR A 26 -8.76 -10.30 31.60
CA THR A 26 -9.43 -9.04 31.28
C THR A 26 -9.10 -8.06 32.41
N GLU A 27 -7.88 -7.52 32.38
CA GLU A 27 -7.55 -6.35 33.21
C GLU A 27 -8.42 -5.20 32.68
N ASP A 28 -9.06 -4.55 33.67
CA ASP A 28 -9.83 -3.32 33.52
C ASP A 28 -9.05 -2.37 32.61
N THR A 29 -9.62 -2.10 31.43
CA THR A 29 -8.83 -1.46 30.38
C THR A 29 -8.98 0.03 30.55
N ASP A 30 -8.16 0.63 31.43
CA ASP A 30 -8.01 2.08 31.48
C ASP A 30 -7.63 2.57 30.08
N VAL A 31 -8.51 3.39 29.52
CA VAL A 31 -8.31 4.02 28.22
C VAL A 31 -7.11 4.96 28.36
N PRO A 32 -6.03 4.78 27.57
CA PRO A 32 -4.89 5.70 27.61
C PRO A 32 -5.34 7.14 27.37
N ALA A 33 -4.80 8.10 28.12
CA ALA A 33 -5.13 9.51 27.97
C ALA A 33 -4.77 10.05 26.57
N ASP A 34 -3.79 9.43 25.93
CA ASP A 34 -3.23 9.74 24.62
C ASP A 34 -3.62 8.69 23.56
N LEU A 35 -4.79 8.03 23.75
CA LEU A 35 -5.28 7.02 22.82
C LEU A 35 -5.44 7.61 21.40
N ILE A 36 -4.73 7.02 20.44
CA ILE A 36 -4.88 7.34 19.02
C ILE A 36 -6.29 6.92 18.58
N PRO A 37 -7.10 7.82 17.99
CA PRO A 37 -8.41 7.46 17.46
C PRO A 37 -8.33 6.34 16.43
N ARG A 38 -9.35 5.47 16.37
CA ARG A 38 -9.42 4.30 15.48
C ARG A 38 -9.09 4.64 14.03
N ASP A 39 -9.69 5.68 13.47
CA ASP A 39 -9.46 6.06 12.06
C ASP A 39 -8.01 6.46 11.80
N LYS A 40 -7.38 7.15 12.75
CA LYS A 40 -5.96 7.51 12.65
C LYS A 40 -5.06 6.29 12.82
N MET A 41 -5.43 5.33 13.68
CA MET A 41 -4.72 4.06 13.83
C MET A 41 -4.72 3.26 12.53
N ILE A 42 -5.86 3.21 11.81
CA ILE A 42 -5.98 2.57 10.48
C ILE A 42 -5.00 3.19 9.49
N VAL A 43 -4.92 4.53 9.46
CA VAL A 43 -3.98 5.24 8.56
C VAL A 43 -2.53 4.89 8.88
N ILE A 44 -2.15 4.90 10.16
CA ILE A 44 -0.79 4.61 10.60
C ILE A 44 -0.41 3.17 10.26
N LEU A 45 -1.29 2.22 10.53
CA LEU A 45 -1.07 0.81 10.22
C LEU A 45 -0.94 0.57 8.70
N ALA A 46 -1.76 1.23 7.89
CA ALA A 46 -1.65 1.16 6.43
C ALA A 46 -0.30 1.76 5.94
N ASP A 47 0.11 2.91 6.46
CA ASP A 47 1.39 3.53 6.14
C ASP A 47 2.58 2.63 6.55
N MET A 48 2.47 1.92 7.69
CA MET A 48 3.48 0.95 8.12
C MET A 48 3.58 -0.24 7.17
N GLN A 49 2.46 -0.80 6.73
CA GLN A 49 2.43 -1.92 5.77
C GLN A 49 3.05 -1.52 4.43
N ILE A 50 2.76 -0.32 3.93
CA ILE A 50 3.38 0.22 2.71
C ILE A 50 4.89 0.39 2.91
N THR A 51 5.32 0.90 4.06
CA THR A 51 6.73 1.07 4.39
C THR A 51 7.46 -0.27 4.46
N GLU A 52 6.84 -1.28 5.07
CA GLU A 52 7.40 -2.63 5.15
C GLU A 52 7.54 -3.27 3.76
N ALA A 53 6.50 -3.19 2.93
CA ALA A 53 6.54 -3.68 1.55
C ALA A 53 7.64 -2.99 0.73
N PHE A 54 7.83 -1.69 0.88
CA PHE A 54 8.90 -0.95 0.25
C PHE A 54 10.29 -1.41 0.72
N LEU A 55 10.48 -1.63 2.02
CA LEU A 55 11.74 -2.14 2.57
C LEU A 55 12.03 -3.56 2.10
N ASP A 56 11.00 -4.39 1.94
CA ASP A 56 11.12 -5.73 1.36
C ASP A 56 11.58 -5.69 -0.10
N ASP A 57 11.03 -4.77 -0.87
CA ASP A 57 11.43 -4.60 -2.27
C ASP A 57 12.89 -4.14 -2.38
N LEU A 58 13.30 -3.18 -1.56
CA LEU A 58 14.71 -2.77 -1.48
C LEU A 58 15.64 -3.94 -1.13
N ARG A 59 15.23 -4.80 -0.19
CA ARG A 59 16.02 -5.99 0.19
C ARG A 59 16.16 -6.98 -0.97
N LYS A 60 15.11 -7.19 -1.74
CA LYS A 60 15.11 -8.05 -2.95
C LYS A 60 16.04 -7.51 -4.04
N THR A 61 16.22 -6.21 -4.14
CA THR A 61 17.16 -5.57 -5.07
C THR A 61 18.60 -5.55 -4.57
N GLY A 62 18.87 -6.15 -3.39
CA GLY A 62 20.22 -6.24 -2.80
C GLY A 62 20.64 -5.02 -1.98
N ILE A 63 19.73 -4.05 -1.76
CA ILE A 63 20.00 -2.88 -0.93
C ILE A 63 19.87 -3.29 0.55
N ARG A 64 20.93 -3.06 1.33
CA ARG A 64 20.90 -3.28 2.78
C ARG A 64 20.04 -2.22 3.46
N THR A 65 18.97 -2.67 4.13
CA THR A 65 18.01 -1.76 4.81
C THR A 65 18.11 -1.79 6.33
N ASN A 66 18.99 -2.63 6.91
CA ASN A 66 19.04 -2.88 8.35
C ASN A 66 19.21 -1.61 9.18
N ASP A 67 20.09 -0.69 8.76
CA ASP A 67 20.35 0.55 9.49
C ASP A 67 19.36 1.66 9.14
N SER A 68 18.70 1.56 7.99
CA SER A 68 17.78 2.57 7.48
C SER A 68 16.31 2.30 7.79
N SER A 69 15.95 1.05 8.13
CA SER A 69 14.54 0.67 8.37
C SER A 69 13.90 1.51 9.48
N LEU A 70 14.62 1.76 10.56
CA LEU A 70 14.15 2.58 11.67
C LEU A 70 13.78 4.00 11.21
N LEU A 71 14.59 4.60 10.32
CA LEU A 71 14.34 5.94 9.79
C LEU A 71 13.05 6.01 8.96
N TYR A 72 12.73 4.94 8.23
CA TYR A 72 11.49 4.87 7.45
C TYR A 72 10.26 4.80 8.35
N PHE A 73 10.29 4.00 9.42
CA PHE A 73 9.19 3.96 10.39
C PHE A 73 9.07 5.26 11.19
N GLN A 74 10.16 5.92 11.54
CA GLN A 74 10.13 7.25 12.14
C GLN A 74 9.43 8.28 11.22
N LYS A 75 9.61 8.21 9.90
CA LYS A 75 8.90 9.06 8.94
C LYS A 75 7.39 8.81 8.98
N VAL A 76 6.93 7.57 9.17
CA VAL A 76 5.50 7.24 9.33
C VAL A 76 4.94 7.95 10.57
N PHE A 77 5.61 7.84 11.71
CA PHE A 77 5.17 8.51 12.94
C PHE A 77 5.15 10.04 12.79
N LYS A 78 6.20 10.61 12.21
CA LYS A 78 6.28 12.06 11.95
C LYS A 78 5.18 12.54 11.01
N LYS A 79 4.92 11.83 9.91
CA LYS A 79 3.84 12.13 8.95
C LYS A 79 2.48 12.17 9.64
N ASN A 80 2.24 11.22 10.54
CA ASN A 80 0.97 11.09 11.24
C ASN A 80 0.91 11.89 12.55
N GLN A 81 1.96 12.63 12.90
CA GLN A 81 2.04 13.44 14.13
C GLN A 81 1.70 12.63 15.37
N VAL A 82 2.38 11.50 15.54
CA VAL A 82 2.29 10.62 16.72
C VAL A 82 3.69 10.24 17.16
N SER A 83 3.85 10.03 18.46
CA SER A 83 5.07 9.45 18.99
C SER A 83 5.03 7.91 18.91
N PRO A 84 6.19 7.24 18.87
CA PRO A 84 6.24 5.77 18.95
C PRO A 84 5.54 5.23 20.22
N LEU A 85 5.64 5.93 21.34
CA LEU A 85 5.05 5.51 22.61
C LEU A 85 3.50 5.60 22.57
N GLU A 86 2.95 6.72 22.06
CA GLU A 86 1.49 6.85 21.85
C GLU A 86 0.96 5.72 20.96
N PHE A 87 1.70 5.40 19.89
CA PHE A 87 1.33 4.31 19.00
C PHE A 87 1.35 2.95 19.71
N GLU A 88 2.41 2.66 20.47
CA GLU A 88 2.56 1.39 21.20
C GLU A 88 1.45 1.23 22.23
N ASN A 89 1.19 2.26 23.05
CA ASN A 89 0.12 2.25 24.05
C ASN A 89 -1.25 2.05 23.42
N SER A 90 -1.52 2.76 22.34
CA SER A 90 -2.79 2.64 21.61
C SER A 90 -2.95 1.27 20.96
N LEU A 91 -1.89 0.72 20.38
CA LEU A 91 -1.91 -0.61 19.79
C LEU A 91 -2.15 -1.69 20.86
N LEU A 92 -1.52 -1.57 22.02
CA LEU A 92 -1.76 -2.47 23.15
C LEU A 92 -3.21 -2.40 23.65
N TYR A 93 -3.78 -1.19 23.71
CA TYR A 93 -5.18 -0.99 24.06
C TYR A 93 -6.11 -1.70 23.08
N TYR A 94 -5.96 -1.47 21.76
CA TYR A 94 -6.79 -2.12 20.75
C TYR A 94 -6.62 -3.63 20.71
N LYS A 95 -5.42 -4.16 20.95
CA LYS A 95 -5.15 -5.60 21.00
C LYS A 95 -5.85 -6.32 22.16
N LYS A 96 -6.22 -5.64 23.21
CA LYS A 96 -7.00 -6.23 24.31
C LYS A 96 -8.43 -6.58 23.87
N ASN A 97 -8.97 -5.90 22.87
CA ASN A 97 -10.27 -6.21 22.26
C ASN A 97 -10.06 -6.77 20.84
N LEU A 98 -10.09 -8.10 20.73
CA LEU A 98 -9.85 -8.81 19.47
C LEU A 98 -10.85 -8.43 18.38
N GLU A 99 -12.12 -8.20 18.73
CA GLU A 99 -13.14 -7.80 17.76
C GLU A 99 -12.84 -6.41 17.18
N GLN A 100 -12.49 -5.44 18.03
CA GLN A 100 -12.09 -4.10 17.57
C GLN A 100 -10.82 -4.17 16.68
N MET A 101 -9.85 -4.99 17.07
CA MET A 101 -8.61 -5.13 16.33
C MET A 101 -8.84 -5.76 14.96
N ASP A 102 -9.71 -6.76 14.85
CA ASP A 102 -10.12 -7.38 13.59
C ASP A 102 -10.78 -6.36 12.64
N LEU A 103 -11.68 -5.54 13.17
CA LEU A 103 -12.30 -4.46 12.41
C LEU A 103 -11.26 -3.42 11.94
N ILE A 104 -10.29 -3.08 12.77
CA ILE A 104 -9.20 -2.16 12.37
C ILE A 104 -8.39 -2.77 11.22
N TYR A 105 -8.00 -4.04 11.30
CA TYR A 105 -7.25 -4.68 10.22
C TYR A 105 -8.06 -4.83 8.94
N THR A 106 -9.35 -5.11 9.04
CA THR A 106 -10.26 -5.14 7.89
C THR A 106 -10.26 -3.80 7.15
N ASP A 107 -10.34 -2.69 7.90
CA ASP A 107 -10.31 -1.35 7.32
C ASP A 107 -8.92 -0.98 6.79
N VAL A 108 -7.84 -1.45 7.42
CA VAL A 108 -6.48 -1.31 6.88
C VAL A 108 -6.36 -1.97 5.51
N VAL A 109 -6.85 -3.21 5.37
CA VAL A 109 -6.84 -3.93 4.08
C VAL A 109 -7.68 -3.20 3.04
N THR A 110 -8.86 -2.73 3.41
CA THR A 110 -9.73 -1.94 2.51
C THR A 110 -8.99 -0.71 2.02
N ARG A 111 -8.39 0.07 2.92
CA ARG A 111 -7.60 1.26 2.59
C ARG A 111 -6.42 0.96 1.67
N LEU A 112 -5.70 -0.13 1.91
CA LEU A 112 -4.58 -0.54 1.05
C LEU A 112 -5.06 -0.87 -0.36
N ASN A 113 -6.20 -1.54 -0.50
CA ASN A 113 -6.81 -1.85 -1.80
C ASN A 113 -7.25 -0.58 -2.55
N GLU A 114 -7.83 0.39 -1.86
CA GLU A 114 -8.20 1.69 -2.44
C GLU A 114 -6.96 2.46 -2.94
N LEU A 115 -5.91 2.51 -2.12
CA LEU A 115 -4.64 3.15 -2.49
C LEU A 115 -4.00 2.47 -3.70
N LYS A 116 -4.05 1.12 -3.75
CA LYS A 116 -3.57 0.36 -4.89
C LYS A 116 -4.36 0.69 -6.15
N ALA A 117 -5.69 0.65 -6.10
CA ALA A 117 -6.56 0.95 -7.24
C ALA A 117 -6.29 2.36 -7.78
N LYS A 118 -6.17 3.36 -6.90
CA LYS A 118 -5.83 4.73 -7.29
C LYS A 118 -4.45 4.84 -7.94
N ASN A 119 -3.47 4.11 -7.42
CA ASN A 119 -2.12 4.09 -8.00
C ASN A 119 -2.12 3.43 -9.38
N ASP A 120 -2.85 2.34 -9.56
CA ASP A 120 -2.99 1.63 -10.84
C ASP A 120 -3.66 2.54 -11.90
N GLU A 121 -4.66 3.33 -11.50
CA GLU A 121 -5.30 4.33 -12.35
C GLU A 121 -4.30 5.41 -12.81
N VAL A 122 -3.53 5.98 -11.88
CA VAL A 122 -2.50 6.99 -12.18
C VAL A 122 -1.43 6.43 -13.13
N LEU A 123 -0.98 5.20 -12.90
CA LEU A 123 -0.02 4.53 -13.79
C LEU A 123 -0.57 4.31 -15.20
N LEU A 124 -1.85 3.96 -15.32
CA LEU A 124 -2.52 3.81 -16.61
C LEU A 124 -2.60 5.15 -17.35
N GLN A 125 -2.97 6.22 -16.66
CA GLN A 125 -3.00 7.58 -17.21
C GLN A 125 -1.61 8.01 -17.70
N MET A 126 -0.56 7.83 -16.90
CA MET A 126 0.81 8.16 -17.27
C MET A 126 1.28 7.39 -18.52
N LYS A 127 0.94 6.09 -18.62
CA LYS A 127 1.23 5.31 -19.83
C LYS A 127 0.51 5.85 -21.06
N THR A 128 -0.77 6.18 -20.93
CA THR A 128 -1.57 6.73 -22.01
C THR A 128 -1.01 8.07 -22.49
N ASP A 129 -0.65 8.95 -21.56
CA ASP A 129 -0.08 10.26 -21.88
C ASP A 129 1.30 10.13 -22.54
N SER A 130 2.13 9.19 -22.08
CA SER A 130 3.43 8.90 -22.69
C SER A 130 3.28 8.41 -24.14
N LEU A 131 2.38 7.43 -24.36
CA LEU A 131 2.09 6.92 -25.72
C LEU A 131 1.54 8.02 -26.65
N ARG A 132 0.71 8.91 -26.13
CA ARG A 132 0.17 10.05 -26.87
C ARG A 132 1.28 11.03 -27.26
N LEU A 133 2.18 11.33 -26.33
CA LEU A 133 3.33 12.22 -26.58
C LEU A 133 4.27 11.64 -27.64
N ASP A 134 4.56 10.34 -27.56
CA ASP A 134 5.41 9.65 -28.54
C ASP A 134 4.75 9.62 -29.92
N SER A 135 3.43 9.42 -29.98
CA SER A 135 2.66 9.48 -31.24
C SER A 135 2.71 10.88 -31.87
N LEU A 136 2.61 11.94 -31.07
CA LEU A 136 2.71 13.31 -31.56
C LEU A 136 4.11 13.61 -32.11
N LYS A 137 5.18 13.16 -31.45
CA LYS A 137 6.56 13.30 -31.95
C LYS A 137 6.78 12.58 -33.28
N LEU A 138 6.19 11.39 -33.44
CA LEU A 138 6.23 10.66 -34.71
C LEU A 138 5.51 11.42 -35.82
N ILE A 139 4.35 12.01 -35.55
CA ILE A 139 3.59 12.82 -36.51
C ILE A 139 4.41 14.07 -36.88
N ASP A 140 4.98 14.77 -35.91
CA ASP A 140 5.83 15.95 -36.22
C ASP A 140 7.04 15.56 -37.07
N SER A 141 7.74 14.46 -36.78
CA SER A 141 8.85 13.98 -37.59
C SER A 141 8.43 13.57 -39.00
N PHE A 142 7.21 13.04 -39.15
CA PHE A 142 6.64 12.68 -40.43
C PHE A 142 6.27 13.92 -41.24
N ILE A 143 5.68 14.93 -40.59
CA ILE A 143 5.37 16.23 -41.25
C ILE A 143 6.65 16.94 -41.69
N ASP A 144 7.70 16.95 -40.87
CA ASP A 144 9.01 17.50 -41.23
C ASP A 144 9.63 16.77 -42.44
N SER A 145 9.49 15.44 -42.52
CA SER A 145 9.96 14.66 -43.69
C SER A 145 9.17 14.96 -44.96
N LEU A 146 7.86 15.23 -44.85
CA LEU A 146 7.02 15.62 -45.97
C LEU A 146 7.30 17.04 -46.42
N SER A 147 7.61 17.97 -45.52
CA SER A 147 7.96 19.35 -45.88
C SER A 147 9.29 19.45 -46.64
N PHE A 148 10.23 18.54 -46.36
CA PHE A 148 11.49 18.46 -47.11
C PHE A 148 11.32 17.94 -48.54
N THR A 149 10.23 17.20 -48.83
CA THR A 149 9.94 16.69 -50.20
C THR A 149 9.05 17.63 -51.02
N SER A 150 8.54 18.74 -50.47
CA SER A 150 7.56 19.60 -51.09
C SER A 150 8.10 20.92 -51.69
N ASP A 151 9.37 20.97 -52.08
CA ASP A 151 9.84 22.03 -52.97
C ASP A 151 9.34 21.84 -54.43
N SER A 152 8.46 20.88 -54.63
CA SER A 152 7.79 20.65 -55.90
C SER A 152 6.43 19.98 -55.65
N LEU A 153 5.38 20.77 -55.59
CA LEU A 153 3.95 20.44 -55.68
C LEU A 153 3.13 20.71 -54.38
N PHE A 154 2.65 21.96 -54.35
CA PHE A 154 1.31 22.35 -53.93
C PHE A 154 0.47 21.30 -53.16
N VAL A 155 0.25 21.51 -51.86
CA VAL A 155 -1.09 21.34 -51.28
C VAL A 155 -1.32 22.35 -50.16
N HIS A 156 -2.11 23.32 -50.48
CA HIS A 156 -2.83 24.17 -49.54
C HIS A 156 -4.06 23.37 -49.10
N ASP A 157 -3.97 22.60 -48.04
CA ASP A 157 -5.15 22.15 -47.28
C ASP A 157 -4.83 21.88 -45.82
N SER A 158 -4.55 22.97 -45.12
CA SER A 158 -4.41 23.01 -43.65
C SER A 158 -5.70 22.65 -42.93
N LEU A 159 -6.85 22.65 -43.61
CA LEU A 159 -8.17 22.40 -43.03
C LEU A 159 -8.51 20.90 -42.92
N ALA A 160 -7.89 20.03 -43.70
CA ALA A 160 -8.14 18.60 -43.65
C ALA A 160 -7.43 17.91 -42.48
N LEU A 161 -6.24 18.40 -42.11
CA LEU A 161 -5.50 17.86 -40.98
C LEU A 161 -6.17 18.22 -39.62
N ASP A 162 -6.64 19.45 -39.49
CA ASP A 162 -7.39 19.88 -38.27
C ASP A 162 -8.69 19.10 -38.11
N SER A 163 -9.36 18.74 -39.22
CA SER A 163 -10.56 17.91 -39.21
C SER A 163 -10.28 16.49 -38.73
N ILE A 164 -9.16 15.88 -39.16
CA ILE A 164 -8.79 14.52 -38.75
C ILE A 164 -8.36 14.48 -37.28
N ILE A 165 -7.60 15.47 -36.85
CA ILE A 165 -7.15 15.58 -35.45
C ILE A 165 -8.35 15.79 -34.52
N ASN A 166 -9.26 16.71 -34.84
CA ASN A 166 -10.45 16.98 -34.03
C ASN A 166 -11.44 15.82 -34.04
N HIS A 167 -11.57 15.05 -35.11
CA HIS A 167 -12.46 13.90 -35.18
C HIS A 167 -11.93 12.68 -34.43
N HIS A 168 -10.62 12.51 -34.34
CA HIS A 168 -10.02 11.35 -33.66
C HIS A 168 -9.68 11.60 -32.19
N PHE A 169 -9.42 12.84 -31.81
CA PHE A 169 -8.94 13.19 -30.46
C PHE A 169 -9.84 14.18 -29.70
N GLY A 170 -10.83 14.79 -30.36
CA GLY A 170 -11.71 15.81 -29.78
C GLY A 170 -12.92 15.31 -29.00
N ASN A 171 -13.21 13.99 -28.97
CA ASN A 171 -14.46 13.46 -28.40
C ASN A 171 -14.27 12.77 -27.04
N LYS A 172 -13.50 13.39 -26.13
CA LYS A 172 -13.45 12.95 -24.72
C LYS A 172 -13.34 14.15 -23.78
N SER A 173 -14.33 15.03 -23.84
CA SER A 173 -14.64 15.93 -22.71
C SER A 173 -16.11 16.26 -22.73
N ASN A 174 -16.91 15.37 -22.13
CA ASN A 174 -18.14 15.65 -21.41
C ASN A 174 -18.41 14.52 -20.42
#